data_d010f4c0abbe7f6b0a4663adb3831971
#
_entry.id   d010f4c0abbe7f6b0a4663adb3831971
#
_cell.length_a   1.000
_cell.length_b   1.000
_cell.length_c   1.000
_cell.angle_alpha   90.00
_cell.angle_beta   90.00
_cell.angle_gamma   90.00
#
_symmetry.space_group_name_H-M   'P 1'
#
loop_
_entity.id
_entity.type
_entity.pdbx_description
1 polymer ?
#
loop_
_entity_poly.entity_id
_entity_poly.type
_entity_poly.pdbx_seq_one_letter_code
_entity_poly.pdbx_strand_id
1 'polypeptide(L)'
;MEKYSKITIDKAVQLTQKCLCCNSITEIEEALNSYNKKNGTQYSVETEYKLYTIKGCTNCNLSKSLINSQKLRIEIVEAQEKEVLYLEKNNIATFPVLEIIAGEKSQFISGKEVGQFIASNLEKFK
;
A
#
# COMPACT_ATOMS: atom_id res chain seq x y z
N MET A 1 -23.55 -8.31 12.73
CA MET A 1 -22.27 -7.65 12.89
C MET A 1 -21.75 -7.10 11.58
N GLU A 2 -21.40 -5.85 11.58
CA GLU A 2 -20.86 -5.19 10.40
C GLU A 2 -19.48 -5.70 10.05
N LYS A 3 -19.25 -5.92 8.78
CA LYS A 3 -17.94 -6.32 8.26
C LYS A 3 -17.61 -5.45 7.07
N TYR A 4 -16.31 -5.19 6.89
CA TYR A 4 -15.87 -4.50 5.71
C TYR A 4 -16.10 -5.36 4.49
N SER A 5 -16.72 -4.79 3.48
CA SER A 5 -16.90 -5.44 2.19
C SER A 5 -15.73 -5.06 1.31
N LYS A 6 -14.95 -6.05 0.92
CA LYS A 6 -13.81 -5.82 0.02
C LYS A 6 -14.33 -5.60 -1.39
N ILE A 7 -13.90 -4.53 -2.02
CA ILE A 7 -14.28 -4.21 -3.40
C ILE A 7 -13.03 -3.96 -4.23
N THR A 8 -13.17 -4.09 -5.54
CA THR A 8 -12.06 -3.81 -6.44
C THR A 8 -11.81 -2.32 -6.51
N ILE A 9 -10.60 -1.93 -6.96
CA ILE A 9 -10.29 -0.52 -7.15
C ILE A 9 -11.23 0.11 -8.18
N ASP A 10 -11.64 -0.65 -9.21
CA ASP A 10 -12.56 -0.17 -10.22
C ASP A 10 -13.93 0.17 -9.62
N LYS A 11 -14.41 -0.67 -8.71
CA LYS A 11 -15.68 -0.42 -8.02
C LYS A 11 -15.58 0.81 -7.13
N ALA A 12 -14.45 0.96 -6.43
CA ALA A 12 -14.21 2.13 -5.58
C ALA A 12 -14.19 3.42 -6.41
N VAL A 13 -13.59 3.38 -7.59
CA VAL A 13 -13.59 4.49 -8.54
C VAL A 13 -15.02 4.87 -8.92
N GLN A 14 -15.85 3.87 -9.22
CA GLN A 14 -17.26 4.12 -9.56
C GLN A 14 -18.02 4.78 -8.41
N LEU A 15 -17.83 4.28 -7.19
CA LEU A 15 -18.55 4.80 -6.03
C LEU A 15 -18.10 6.20 -5.65
N THR A 16 -16.80 6.48 -5.74
CA THR A 16 -16.25 7.77 -5.33
C THR A 16 -16.18 8.79 -6.46
N GLN A 17 -16.35 8.33 -7.70
CA GLN A 17 -16.24 9.15 -8.90
C GLN A 17 -14.85 9.80 -9.06
N LYS A 18 -13.83 9.16 -8.48
CA LYS A 18 -12.44 9.60 -8.62
C LYS A 18 -11.80 8.91 -9.82
N CYS A 19 -11.00 9.64 -10.56
CA CYS A 19 -10.31 9.10 -11.73
C CYS A 19 -9.06 8.33 -11.30
N LEU A 20 -8.95 7.08 -11.74
CA LEU A 20 -7.79 6.25 -11.41
C LEU A 20 -6.49 6.82 -11.98
N CYS A 21 -6.57 7.48 -13.13
CA CYS A 21 -5.39 8.06 -13.77
C CYS A 21 -4.88 9.32 -13.07
N CYS A 22 -5.73 9.98 -12.29
CA CYS A 22 -5.41 11.26 -11.65
C CYS A 22 -5.23 11.17 -10.15
N ASN A 23 -5.60 10.03 -9.55
CA ASN A 23 -5.58 9.85 -8.10
C ASN A 23 -4.79 8.62 -7.72
N SER A 24 -4.06 8.70 -6.61
CA SER A 24 -3.35 7.55 -6.06
C SER A 24 -4.34 6.60 -5.38
N ILE A 25 -3.88 5.39 -5.09
CA ILE A 25 -4.71 4.41 -4.36
C ILE A 25 -5.12 4.98 -3.00
N THR A 26 -4.20 5.64 -2.29
CA THR A 26 -4.51 6.24 -0.99
C THR A 26 -5.58 7.32 -1.10
N GLU A 27 -5.53 8.14 -2.15
CA GLU A 27 -6.54 9.17 -2.37
C GLU A 27 -7.91 8.56 -2.63
N ILE A 28 -7.96 7.47 -3.39
CA ILE A 28 -9.22 6.77 -3.64
C ILE A 28 -9.75 6.15 -2.35
N GLU A 29 -8.87 5.58 -1.53
CA GLU A 29 -9.26 5.02 -0.24
C GLU A 29 -9.83 6.08 0.70
N GLU A 30 -9.24 7.27 0.72
CA GLU A 30 -9.74 8.39 1.52
C GLU A 30 -11.11 8.84 1.05
N ALA A 31 -11.29 8.92 -0.27
CA ALA A 31 -12.58 9.26 -0.85
C ALA A 31 -13.64 8.20 -0.51
N LEU A 32 -13.23 6.92 -0.49
CA LEU A 32 -14.12 5.84 -0.12
C LEU A 32 -14.52 5.92 1.35
N ASN A 33 -13.59 6.31 2.23
CA ASN A 33 -13.91 6.52 3.63
C ASN A 33 -14.97 7.60 3.81
N SER A 34 -14.87 8.69 3.04
CA SER A 34 -15.89 9.75 3.06
C SER A 34 -17.23 9.26 2.54
N TYR A 35 -17.20 8.46 1.48
CA TYR A 35 -18.39 7.82 0.93
C TYR A 35 -19.07 6.94 1.99
N ASN A 36 -18.27 6.13 2.69
CA ASN A 36 -18.78 5.25 3.74
C ASN A 36 -19.49 6.03 4.85
N LYS A 37 -18.88 7.11 5.29
CA LYS A 37 -19.49 7.96 6.34
C LYS A 37 -20.83 8.55 5.89
N LYS A 38 -20.87 8.99 4.64
CA LYS A 38 -22.08 9.63 4.09
C LYS A 38 -23.22 8.63 3.90
N ASN A 39 -22.89 7.39 3.55
CA ASN A 39 -23.89 6.39 3.15
C ASN A 39 -24.07 5.26 4.15
N GLY A 40 -23.39 5.30 5.29
CA GLY A 40 -23.51 4.26 6.32
C GLY A 40 -23.00 2.91 5.86
N THR A 41 -22.03 2.89 4.95
CA THR A 41 -21.46 1.66 4.41
C THR A 41 -20.05 1.43 4.95
N GLN A 42 -19.48 0.24 4.71
CA GLN A 42 -18.15 -0.13 5.16
C GLN A 42 -17.40 -0.85 4.06
N TYR A 43 -17.17 -0.14 2.96
CA TYR A 43 -16.39 -0.67 1.85
C TYR A 43 -14.90 -0.42 2.08
N SER A 44 -14.07 -1.36 1.63
CA SER A 44 -12.63 -1.15 1.57
C SER A 44 -12.10 -1.75 0.27
N VAL A 45 -11.03 -1.14 -0.25
CA VAL A 45 -10.44 -1.59 -1.51
C VAL A 45 -9.57 -2.82 -1.25
N GLU A 46 -9.67 -3.82 -2.13
CA GLU A 46 -8.77 -4.98 -2.08
C GLU A 46 -7.39 -4.53 -2.49
N THR A 47 -6.43 -4.67 -1.59
CA THR A 47 -5.05 -4.26 -1.83
C THR A 47 -4.08 -5.34 -1.38
N GLU A 48 -2.93 -5.37 -2.03
CA GLU A 48 -1.81 -6.20 -1.62
C GLU A 48 -0.64 -5.28 -1.34
N TYR A 49 0.25 -5.71 -0.44
CA TYR A 49 1.40 -4.89 -0.04
C TYR A 49 2.66 -5.72 -0.14
N LYS A 50 3.69 -5.14 -0.77
CA LYS A 50 5.00 -5.75 -0.86
C LYS A 50 6.06 -4.77 -0.39
N LEU A 51 6.93 -5.23 0.49
CA LEU A 51 8.07 -4.43 0.94
C LEU A 51 9.33 -4.99 0.28
N TYR A 52 9.97 -4.19 -0.55
CA TYR A 52 11.22 -4.56 -1.18
C TYR A 52 12.38 -4.08 -0.32
N THR A 53 13.29 -4.99 -0.01
CA THR A 53 14.44 -4.71 0.85
C THR A 53 15.72 -5.16 0.18
N ILE A 54 16.85 -4.60 0.64
CA ILE A 54 18.18 -5.03 0.20
C ILE A 54 19.04 -5.26 1.44
N LYS A 55 20.13 -6.01 1.27
CA LYS A 55 21.05 -6.28 2.36
C LYS A 55 21.78 -5.00 2.75
N GLY A 56 22.09 -4.88 4.03
CA GLY A 56 22.83 -3.74 4.55
C GLY A 56 22.05 -2.45 4.66
N CYS A 57 20.75 -2.53 4.54
CA CYS A 57 19.87 -1.35 4.60
C CYS A 57 19.25 -1.24 5.99
N THR A 58 19.65 -0.21 6.76
CA THR A 58 19.15 0.00 8.12
C THR A 58 17.64 0.24 8.13
N ASN A 59 17.16 1.11 7.24
CA ASN A 59 15.73 1.41 7.18
C ASN A 59 14.90 0.21 6.74
N CYS A 60 15.47 -0.66 5.90
CA CYS A 60 14.82 -1.92 5.52
C CYS A 60 14.64 -2.80 6.75
N ASN A 61 15.69 -2.91 7.58
CA ASN A 61 15.64 -3.73 8.78
C ASN A 61 14.62 -3.20 9.78
N LEU A 62 14.53 -1.89 9.93
CA LEU A 62 13.54 -1.26 10.82
C LEU A 62 12.12 -1.57 10.35
N SER A 63 11.87 -1.45 9.06
CA SER A 63 10.55 -1.75 8.50
C SER A 63 10.20 -3.23 8.64
N LYS A 64 11.16 -4.13 8.40
CA LYS A 64 10.94 -5.57 8.58
C LYS A 64 10.62 -5.90 10.03
N SER A 65 11.32 -5.28 10.98
CA SER A 65 11.06 -5.49 12.41
C SER A 65 9.65 -5.06 12.77
N LEU A 66 9.22 -3.93 12.27
CA LEU A 66 7.87 -3.43 12.52
C LEU A 66 6.81 -4.39 11.97
N ILE A 67 6.99 -4.84 10.74
CA ILE A 67 6.07 -5.77 10.10
C ILE A 67 5.97 -7.06 10.91
N ASN A 68 7.11 -7.61 11.32
CA ASN A 68 7.14 -8.87 12.05
C ASN A 68 6.57 -8.74 13.47
N SER A 69 6.91 -7.65 14.17
CA SER A 69 6.45 -7.46 15.54
C SER A 69 4.94 -7.21 15.61
N GLN A 70 4.38 -6.54 14.62
CA GLN A 70 2.96 -6.22 14.57
C GLN A 70 2.16 -7.22 13.74
N LYS A 71 2.83 -8.21 13.16
CA LYS A 71 2.21 -9.25 12.32
C LYS A 71 1.38 -8.65 11.20
N LEU A 72 1.97 -7.71 10.48
CA LEU A 72 1.28 -7.01 9.41
C LEU A 72 1.23 -7.86 8.14
N ARG A 73 0.18 -7.70 7.35
CA ARG A 73 0.01 -8.44 6.09
C ARG A 73 0.72 -7.74 4.95
N ILE A 74 2.03 -7.68 5.05
CA ILE A 74 2.91 -7.10 4.04
C ILE A 74 3.92 -8.18 3.68
N GLU A 75 4.00 -8.52 2.41
CA GLU A 75 4.98 -9.50 1.92
C GLU A 75 6.35 -8.83 1.86
N ILE A 76 7.35 -9.45 2.48
CA ILE A 76 8.72 -8.93 2.44
C ILE A 76 9.46 -9.63 1.31
N VAL A 77 9.97 -8.84 0.37
CA VAL A 77 10.70 -9.34 -0.80
C VAL A 77 12.13 -8.82 -0.75
N GLU A 78 13.10 -9.74 -0.72
CA GLU A 78 14.50 -9.35 -0.85
C GLU A 78 14.76 -9.12 -2.33
N ALA A 79 15.03 -7.86 -2.70
CA ALA A 79 15.12 -7.47 -4.10
C ALA A 79 16.36 -8.11 -4.77
N GLN A 80 16.11 -8.82 -5.84
CA GLN A 80 17.12 -9.35 -6.73
C GLN A 80 17.21 -8.44 -7.95
N GLU A 81 18.02 -8.81 -8.92
CA GLU A 81 18.23 -7.99 -10.11
C GLU A 81 16.92 -7.64 -10.81
N LYS A 82 16.02 -8.60 -10.95
CA LYS A 82 14.76 -8.36 -11.65
C LYS A 82 13.85 -7.38 -10.91
N GLU A 83 13.85 -7.44 -9.57
CA GLU A 83 13.07 -6.49 -8.77
C GLU A 83 13.66 -5.09 -8.86
N VAL A 84 14.98 -4.99 -8.80
CA VAL A 84 15.67 -3.71 -8.94
C VAL A 84 15.34 -3.07 -10.28
N LEU A 85 15.39 -3.85 -11.36
CA LEU A 85 15.05 -3.36 -12.70
C LEU A 85 13.60 -2.90 -12.79
N TYR A 86 12.69 -3.67 -12.19
CA TYR A 86 11.28 -3.31 -12.14
C TYR A 86 11.08 -1.96 -11.44
N LEU A 87 11.74 -1.77 -10.30
CA LEU A 87 11.62 -0.53 -9.55
C LEU A 87 12.23 0.64 -10.30
N GLU A 88 13.37 0.43 -10.96
CA GLU A 88 14.00 1.48 -11.77
C GLU A 88 13.10 1.95 -12.91
N LYS A 89 12.35 1.03 -13.52
CA LYS A 89 11.37 1.38 -14.55
C LYS A 89 10.28 2.32 -14.01
N ASN A 90 10.05 2.27 -12.72
CA ASN A 90 9.06 3.11 -12.05
C ASN A 90 9.70 4.30 -11.34
N ASN A 91 10.95 4.60 -11.69
CA ASN A 91 11.72 5.72 -11.15
C ASN A 91 11.99 5.60 -9.65
N ILE A 92 12.15 4.37 -9.16
CA ILE A 92 12.44 4.10 -7.75
C ILE A 92 13.87 3.59 -7.63
N ALA A 93 14.67 4.26 -6.81
CA ALA A 93 16.07 3.87 -6.61
C ALA A 93 16.47 3.78 -5.14
N THR A 94 15.58 4.13 -4.22
CA THR A 94 15.89 4.19 -2.78
C THR A 94 15.10 3.11 -2.04
N PHE A 95 15.79 2.31 -1.22
CA PHE A 95 15.17 1.27 -0.40
C PHE A 95 15.03 1.73 1.05
N PRO A 96 14.08 1.18 1.81
CA PRO A 96 13.08 0.18 1.39
C PRO A 96 12.01 0.78 0.48
N VAL A 97 11.29 -0.08 -0.24
CA VAL A 97 10.20 0.35 -1.12
C VAL A 97 8.94 -0.42 -0.73
N LEU A 98 7.87 0.31 -0.47
CA LEU A 98 6.57 -0.31 -0.24
C LEU A 98 5.72 -0.12 -1.49
N GLU A 99 5.30 -1.24 -2.07
CA GLU A 99 4.40 -1.22 -3.22
C GLU A 99 2.99 -1.56 -2.74
N ILE A 100 2.05 -0.68 -3.04
CA ILE A 100 0.64 -0.88 -2.75
C ILE A 100 -0.03 -1.24 -4.08
N ILE A 101 -0.62 -2.43 -4.14
CA ILE A 101 -1.19 -2.96 -5.38
C ILE A 101 -2.70 -3.07 -5.23
N ALA A 102 -3.44 -2.45 -6.13
CA ALA A 102 -4.90 -2.56 -6.18
C ALA A 102 -5.28 -2.83 -7.64
N GLY A 103 -5.63 -4.09 -7.93
CA GLY A 103 -5.90 -4.51 -9.30
C GLY A 103 -4.66 -4.34 -10.18
N GLU A 104 -4.77 -3.56 -11.23
CA GLU A 104 -3.65 -3.29 -12.12
C GLU A 104 -2.88 -2.02 -11.74
N LYS A 105 -3.35 -1.32 -10.72
CA LYS A 105 -2.72 -0.08 -10.27
C LYS A 105 -1.71 -0.36 -9.16
N SER A 106 -0.54 0.25 -9.25
CA SER A 106 0.47 0.20 -8.19
C SER A 106 0.84 1.60 -7.75
N GLN A 107 1.10 1.73 -6.46
CA GLN A 107 1.58 2.98 -5.86
C GLN A 107 2.82 2.64 -5.05
N PHE A 108 3.85 3.50 -5.12
CA PHE A 108 5.12 3.24 -4.45
C PHE A 108 5.42 4.31 -3.41
N ILE A 109 5.95 3.87 -2.28
CA ILE A 109 6.51 4.74 -1.24
C ILE A 109 7.93 4.22 -1.02
N SER A 110 8.92 5.10 -0.98
CA SER A 110 10.31 4.66 -0.88
C SER A 110 11.11 5.43 0.15
N GLY A 111 12.20 4.83 0.60
CA GLY A 111 13.14 5.43 1.51
C GLY A 111 12.64 5.48 2.95
N LYS A 112 13.07 6.49 3.68
CA LYS A 112 12.76 6.62 5.11
C LYS A 112 11.28 6.83 5.40
N GLU A 113 10.52 7.26 4.40
CA GLU A 113 9.08 7.49 4.57
C GLU A 113 8.29 6.21 4.75
N VAL A 114 8.84 5.07 4.30
CA VAL A 114 8.17 3.77 4.38
C VAL A 114 7.85 3.41 5.83
N GLY A 115 8.83 3.51 6.71
CA GLY A 115 8.62 3.19 8.12
C GLY A 115 7.55 4.04 8.76
N GLN A 116 7.57 5.34 8.48
CA GLN A 116 6.55 6.25 9.00
C GLN A 116 5.17 5.93 8.47
N PHE A 117 5.09 5.61 7.18
CA PHE A 117 3.81 5.27 6.56
C PHE A 117 3.22 4.01 7.20
N ILE A 118 4.04 2.98 7.38
CA ILE A 118 3.59 1.73 7.98
C ILE A 118 3.15 1.98 9.43
N ALA A 119 3.96 2.71 10.21
CA ALA A 119 3.66 2.99 11.60
C ALA A 119 2.37 3.80 11.76
N SER A 120 2.09 4.70 10.83
CA SER A 120 0.90 5.55 10.88
C SER A 120 -0.36 4.85 10.39
N ASN A 121 -0.24 3.67 9.77
CA ASN A 121 -1.35 2.98 9.14
C ASN A 121 -1.44 1.51 9.53
N LEU A 122 -1.04 1.18 10.77
CA LEU A 122 -0.99 -0.22 11.23
C LEU A 122 -2.29 -0.98 11.02
N GLU A 123 -3.41 -0.35 11.28
CA GLU A 123 -4.72 -1.01 11.14
C GLU A 123 -5.00 -1.43 9.70
N LYS A 124 -4.50 -0.67 8.75
CA LYS A 124 -4.68 -0.96 7.32
C LYS A 124 -4.04 -2.30 6.92
N PHE A 125 -2.94 -2.66 7.59
CA PHE A 125 -2.15 -3.84 7.25
C PHE A 125 -2.43 -5.06 8.12
N LYS A 126 -3.29 -4.95 9.11
CA LYS A 126 -3.63 -6.06 10.01
C LYS A 126 -4.67 -7.03 9.48
#